data_c9c8294068ac13f5bea826dca47d13fc
#
_entry.id   c9c8294068ac13f5bea826dca47d13fc
#
_cell.length_a   1.000
_cell.length_b   1.000
_cell.length_c   1.000
_cell.angle_alpha   90.00
_cell.angle_beta   90.00
_cell.angle_gamma   90.00
#
_symmetry.space_group_name_H-M   'P 1'
#
loop_
_entity.id
_entity.type
_entity.pdbx_description
1 polymer ?
#
loop_
_entity_poly.entity_id
_entity_poly.type
_entity_poly.pdbx_seq_one_letter_code
_entity_poly.pdbx_strand_id
1 'polypeptide(L)'
;KWFSDGTLNVSYNCLERNIEAGLGDKNAIIFEADDGTVTNVTYKQLLVKVAQFANALKARGVKKGDRVVIYLPMSVEGIVAMQACARIGAIHSVVFGGFSAQSVRDRIIDAGAVMLITSDGQCRGGKALPLKPIADEALENGACPTIKNVIVWKRTGADCAMVAGRDTWWHDAVAGQAETCEPEWVDAEHPLFLLYTS
;
A
#
# COMPACT_ATOMS: atom_id res chain seq x y z
N LYS A 1 24.53 -6.52 -15.27
CA LYS A 1 23.11 -6.75 -15.52
C LYS A 1 22.78 -8.20 -15.16
N TRP A 2 21.81 -8.38 -14.24
CA TRP A 2 21.42 -9.70 -13.75
C TRP A 2 20.11 -10.11 -14.40
N PHE A 3 20.00 -11.39 -14.84
CA PHE A 3 18.77 -11.94 -15.43
C PHE A 3 18.18 -11.05 -16.54
N SER A 4 19.00 -10.59 -17.47
CA SER A 4 18.65 -9.58 -18.47
C SER A 4 17.56 -10.02 -19.48
N ASP A 5 17.28 -11.31 -19.51
CA ASP A 5 16.26 -11.99 -20.33
C ASP A 5 15.07 -12.49 -19.50
N GLY A 6 15.12 -12.29 -18.18
CA GLY A 6 14.11 -12.79 -17.26
C GLY A 6 12.95 -11.82 -17.07
N THR A 7 11.76 -12.38 -16.95
CA THR A 7 10.56 -11.66 -16.45
C THR A 7 10.12 -12.27 -15.14
N LEU A 8 9.64 -11.44 -14.22
CA LEU A 8 9.17 -11.88 -12.90
C LEU A 8 8.06 -10.97 -12.37
N ASN A 9 7.40 -11.44 -11.32
CA ASN A 9 6.56 -10.60 -10.47
C ASN A 9 6.84 -10.93 -9.01
N VAL A 10 7.19 -9.91 -8.21
CA VAL A 10 7.56 -10.09 -6.80
C VAL A 10 6.37 -10.60 -5.99
N SER A 11 5.15 -10.10 -6.25
CA SER A 11 3.94 -10.58 -5.55
C SER A 11 3.70 -12.07 -5.81
N TYR A 12 3.81 -12.52 -7.07
CA TYR A 12 3.71 -13.94 -7.41
C TYR A 12 4.75 -14.77 -6.65
N ASN A 13 6.01 -14.33 -6.67
CA ASN A 13 7.09 -15.05 -5.99
C ASN A 13 6.91 -15.11 -4.47
N CYS A 14 6.32 -14.07 -3.87
CA CYS A 14 6.06 -14.03 -2.43
C CYS A 14 4.82 -14.83 -2.03
N LEU A 15 3.82 -14.99 -2.88
CA LEU A 15 2.51 -15.51 -2.53
C LEU A 15 2.19 -16.83 -3.26
N GLU A 16 1.94 -16.80 -4.57
CA GLU A 16 1.49 -17.98 -5.31
C GLU A 16 2.50 -19.12 -5.24
N ARG A 17 3.78 -18.86 -5.42
CA ARG A 17 4.81 -19.90 -5.34
C ARG A 17 4.81 -20.64 -4.01
N ASN A 18 4.52 -19.95 -2.90
CA ASN A 18 4.40 -20.60 -1.59
C ASN A 18 3.11 -21.43 -1.51
N ILE A 19 2.02 -20.96 -2.10
CA ILE A 19 0.76 -21.71 -2.14
C ILE A 19 0.92 -22.97 -2.99
N GLU A 20 1.54 -22.86 -4.15
CA GLU A 20 1.87 -23.97 -5.06
C GLU A 20 2.79 -25.01 -4.40
N ALA A 21 3.69 -24.56 -3.52
CA ALA A 21 4.54 -25.42 -2.72
C ALA A 21 3.83 -26.06 -1.51
N GLY A 22 2.50 -25.92 -1.41
CA GLY A 22 1.69 -26.51 -0.33
C GLY A 22 1.70 -25.73 0.99
N LEU A 23 2.21 -24.49 1.00
CA LEU A 23 2.30 -23.66 2.19
C LEU A 23 1.11 -22.70 2.37
N GLY A 24 0.06 -22.84 1.55
CA GLY A 24 -1.06 -21.90 1.50
C GLY A 24 -1.77 -21.64 2.82
N ASP A 25 -1.85 -22.63 3.71
CA ASP A 25 -2.50 -22.53 5.02
C ASP A 25 -1.53 -22.14 6.15
N LYS A 26 -0.22 -21.98 5.85
CA LYS A 26 0.73 -21.41 6.80
C LYS A 26 0.55 -19.90 6.94
N ASN A 27 0.88 -19.37 8.13
CA ASN A 27 0.90 -17.94 8.35
C ASN A 27 2.00 -17.29 7.49
N ALA A 28 1.59 -16.39 6.61
CA ALA A 28 2.47 -15.48 5.89
C ALA A 28 2.81 -14.25 6.75
N ILE A 29 1.86 -13.83 7.60
CA ILE A 29 2.01 -12.71 8.52
C ILE A 29 1.51 -13.13 9.90
N ILE A 30 2.30 -12.80 10.91
CA ILE A 30 1.89 -12.77 12.31
C ILE A 30 2.08 -11.33 12.76
N PHE A 31 0.98 -10.62 12.93
CA PHE A 31 0.98 -9.21 13.30
C PHE A 31 0.52 -9.06 14.75
N GLU A 32 1.36 -8.45 15.58
CA GLU A 32 1.03 -8.07 16.95
C GLU A 32 0.87 -6.54 17.01
N ALA A 33 -0.31 -6.10 17.39
CA ALA A 33 -0.66 -4.69 17.54
C ALA A 33 -0.20 -4.15 18.90
N ASP A 34 -0.16 -2.82 19.04
CA ASP A 34 0.25 -2.13 20.28
C ASP A 34 -0.56 -2.52 21.54
N ASP A 35 -1.79 -3.00 21.34
CA ASP A 35 -2.66 -3.49 22.42
C ASP A 35 -2.48 -4.98 22.72
N GLY A 36 -1.50 -5.63 22.09
CA GLY A 36 -1.20 -7.06 22.24
C GLY A 36 -2.12 -7.97 21.41
N THR A 37 -3.03 -7.42 20.61
CA THR A 37 -3.88 -8.22 19.71
C THR A 37 -3.04 -8.85 18.61
N VAL A 38 -3.10 -10.18 18.49
CA VAL A 38 -2.37 -10.93 17.47
C VAL A 38 -3.31 -11.28 16.30
N THR A 39 -2.91 -10.92 15.10
CA THR A 39 -3.60 -11.28 13.86
C THR A 39 -2.72 -12.20 13.02
N ASN A 40 -3.23 -13.36 12.68
CA ASN A 40 -2.58 -14.31 11.77
C ASN A 40 -3.22 -14.23 10.39
N VAL A 41 -2.40 -14.12 9.36
CA VAL A 41 -2.86 -14.11 7.97
C VAL A 41 -2.09 -15.18 7.20
N THR A 42 -2.82 -16.14 6.64
CA THR A 42 -2.20 -17.21 5.83
C THR A 42 -1.82 -16.69 4.43
N TYR A 43 -0.97 -17.43 3.70
CA TYR A 43 -0.62 -17.09 2.32
C TYR A 43 -1.86 -16.98 1.42
N LYS A 44 -2.82 -17.90 1.54
CA LYS A 44 -4.08 -17.83 0.78
C LYS A 44 -4.88 -16.56 1.10
N GLN A 45 -5.04 -16.25 2.38
CA GLN A 45 -5.76 -15.05 2.81
C GLN A 45 -5.06 -13.77 2.35
N LEU A 46 -3.72 -13.75 2.43
CA LEU A 46 -2.94 -12.60 1.97
C LEU A 46 -3.08 -12.40 0.46
N LEU A 47 -3.04 -13.48 -0.33
CA LEU A 47 -3.23 -13.41 -1.78
C LEU A 47 -4.59 -12.78 -2.15
N VAL A 48 -5.67 -13.21 -1.50
CA VAL A 48 -7.00 -12.63 -1.71
C VAL A 48 -7.02 -11.12 -1.41
N LYS A 49 -6.48 -10.72 -0.25
CA LYS A 49 -6.39 -9.30 0.14
C LYS A 49 -5.57 -8.48 -0.87
N VAL A 50 -4.46 -9.02 -1.32
CA VAL A 50 -3.58 -8.38 -2.31
C VAL A 50 -4.28 -8.26 -3.66
N ALA A 51 -4.98 -9.31 -4.13
CA ALA A 51 -5.71 -9.28 -5.39
C ALA A 51 -6.85 -8.25 -5.38
N GLN A 52 -7.66 -8.22 -4.32
CA GLN A 52 -8.72 -7.22 -4.16
C GLN A 52 -8.17 -5.80 -4.14
N PHE A 53 -7.10 -5.56 -3.40
CA PHE A 53 -6.50 -4.23 -3.33
C PHE A 53 -5.81 -3.83 -4.65
N ALA A 54 -5.15 -4.77 -5.34
CA ALA A 54 -4.59 -4.56 -6.68
C ALA A 54 -5.67 -4.14 -7.68
N ASN A 55 -6.83 -4.80 -7.66
CA ASN A 55 -7.98 -4.42 -8.48
C ASN A 55 -8.53 -3.03 -8.09
N ALA A 56 -8.56 -2.70 -6.80
CA ALA A 56 -8.97 -1.38 -6.32
C ALA A 56 -8.03 -0.26 -6.82
N LEU A 57 -6.71 -0.52 -6.88
CA LEU A 57 -5.72 0.40 -7.47
C LEU A 57 -5.96 0.57 -8.99
N LYS A 58 -6.14 -0.51 -9.72
CA LYS A 58 -6.44 -0.49 -11.16
C LYS A 58 -7.74 0.26 -11.47
N ALA A 59 -8.79 0.04 -10.69
CA ALA A 59 -10.08 0.74 -10.83
C ALA A 59 -9.96 2.26 -10.64
N ARG A 60 -8.91 2.72 -9.93
CA ARG A 60 -8.59 4.14 -9.71
C ARG A 60 -7.52 4.67 -10.66
N GLY A 61 -7.22 3.91 -11.71
CA GLY A 61 -6.34 4.32 -12.80
C GLY A 61 -4.85 4.13 -12.57
N VAL A 62 -4.44 3.45 -11.49
CA VAL A 62 -3.01 3.10 -11.28
C VAL A 62 -2.59 2.05 -12.31
N LYS A 63 -1.46 2.29 -12.96
CA LYS A 63 -0.91 1.48 -14.05
C LYS A 63 0.53 1.06 -13.74
N LYS A 64 1.02 0.09 -14.51
CA LYS A 64 2.43 -0.28 -14.54
C LYS A 64 3.33 0.96 -14.68
N GLY A 65 4.34 1.06 -13.83
CA GLY A 65 5.28 2.17 -13.78
C GLY A 65 4.80 3.42 -13.02
N ASP A 66 3.53 3.48 -12.61
CA ASP A 66 3.05 4.55 -11.74
C ASP A 66 3.65 4.41 -10.33
N ARG A 67 3.86 5.55 -9.65
CA ARG A 67 4.36 5.58 -8.28
C ARG A 67 3.21 5.80 -7.31
N VAL A 68 3.21 5.01 -6.24
CA VAL A 68 2.23 5.04 -5.15
C VAL A 68 2.97 5.28 -3.84
N VAL A 69 2.63 6.34 -3.14
CA VAL A 69 3.18 6.60 -1.80
C VAL A 69 2.31 5.90 -0.75
N ILE A 70 2.96 5.17 0.14
CA ILE A 70 2.32 4.42 1.24
C ILE A 70 2.78 5.06 2.55
N TYR A 71 1.90 5.86 3.17
CA TYR A 71 2.10 6.50 4.46
C TYR A 71 1.21 5.83 5.51
N LEU A 72 1.65 4.65 5.95
CA LEU A 72 0.93 3.78 6.88
C LEU A 72 1.82 3.38 8.06
N PRO A 73 1.23 3.06 9.22
CA PRO A 73 1.94 2.34 10.27
C PRO A 73 2.28 0.92 9.82
N MET A 74 3.16 0.25 10.58
CA MET A 74 3.39 -1.18 10.42
C MET A 74 2.07 -1.92 10.61
N SER A 75 1.62 -2.63 9.59
CA SER A 75 0.30 -3.27 9.56
C SER A 75 0.20 -4.31 8.44
N VAL A 76 -0.81 -5.16 8.51
CA VAL A 76 -1.15 -6.09 7.43
C VAL A 76 -1.47 -5.31 6.15
N GLU A 77 -2.21 -4.20 6.26
CA GLU A 77 -2.61 -3.36 5.13
C GLU A 77 -1.40 -2.70 4.44
N GLY A 78 -0.37 -2.35 5.20
CA GLY A 78 0.90 -1.86 4.63
C GLY A 78 1.55 -2.89 3.72
N ILE A 79 1.59 -4.15 4.15
CA ILE A 79 2.13 -5.27 3.36
C ILE A 79 1.22 -5.53 2.14
N VAL A 80 -0.09 -5.53 2.32
CA VAL A 80 -1.06 -5.69 1.22
C VAL A 80 -0.86 -4.60 0.17
N ALA A 81 -0.68 -3.34 0.57
CA ALA A 81 -0.46 -2.23 -0.35
C ALA A 81 0.84 -2.39 -1.16
N MET A 82 1.95 -2.76 -0.50
CA MET A 82 3.23 -3.02 -1.19
C MET A 82 3.10 -4.16 -2.21
N GLN A 83 2.52 -5.30 -1.81
CA GLN A 83 2.35 -6.47 -2.66
C GLN A 83 1.36 -6.20 -3.81
N ALA A 84 0.31 -5.42 -3.59
CA ALA A 84 -0.63 -5.03 -4.63
C ALA A 84 0.01 -4.12 -5.69
N CYS A 85 0.84 -3.15 -5.27
CA CYS A 85 1.64 -2.34 -6.20
C CYS A 85 2.55 -3.23 -7.05
N ALA A 86 3.33 -4.11 -6.42
CA ALA A 86 4.21 -5.04 -7.12
C ALA A 86 3.43 -5.94 -8.10
N ARG A 87 2.22 -6.39 -7.70
CA ARG A 87 1.38 -7.26 -8.52
C ARG A 87 0.99 -6.64 -9.85
N ILE A 88 0.68 -5.35 -9.87
CA ILE A 88 0.27 -4.62 -11.08
C ILE A 88 1.44 -3.88 -11.78
N GLY A 89 2.68 -4.13 -11.34
CA GLY A 89 3.87 -3.45 -11.88
C GLY A 89 3.97 -1.95 -11.52
N ALA A 90 3.22 -1.49 -10.51
CA ALA A 90 3.37 -0.14 -9.96
C ALA A 90 4.55 -0.10 -8.97
N ILE A 91 5.15 1.08 -8.82
CA ILE A 91 6.34 1.32 -8.00
C ILE A 91 5.87 1.95 -6.68
N HIS A 92 6.10 1.28 -5.55
CA HIS A 92 5.70 1.85 -4.27
C HIS A 92 6.85 2.61 -3.59
N SER A 93 6.48 3.59 -2.76
CA SER A 93 7.40 4.29 -1.86
C SER A 93 6.77 4.34 -0.47
N VAL A 94 7.40 3.66 0.50
CA VAL A 94 6.91 3.62 1.87
C VAL A 94 7.49 4.78 2.65
N VAL A 95 6.61 5.52 3.32
CA VAL A 95 6.96 6.62 4.21
C VAL A 95 6.58 6.24 5.64
N PHE A 96 7.52 6.33 6.54
CA PHE A 96 7.29 6.00 7.94
C PHE A 96 6.22 6.91 8.58
N GLY A 97 5.25 6.32 9.27
CA GLY A 97 4.10 7.02 9.86
C GLY A 97 4.43 8.06 10.95
N GLY A 98 5.70 8.22 11.29
CA GLY A 98 6.19 9.27 12.19
C GLY A 98 6.76 10.50 11.48
N PHE A 99 6.78 10.53 10.14
CA PHE A 99 7.32 11.65 9.38
C PHE A 99 6.32 12.80 9.28
N SER A 100 6.85 14.03 9.13
CA SER A 100 6.08 15.26 8.99
C SER A 100 5.37 15.35 7.63
N ALA A 101 4.38 16.22 7.53
CA ALA A 101 3.69 16.55 6.29
C ALA A 101 4.67 17.00 5.18
N GLN A 102 5.69 17.79 5.52
CA GLN A 102 6.71 18.19 4.56
C GLN A 102 7.48 16.99 4.00
N SER A 103 7.85 16.03 4.84
CA SER A 103 8.54 14.81 4.40
C SER A 103 7.68 13.93 3.48
N VAL A 104 6.37 13.87 3.72
CA VAL A 104 5.43 13.17 2.84
C VAL A 104 5.30 13.90 1.50
N ARG A 105 5.13 15.23 1.55
CA ARG A 105 5.04 16.10 0.37
C ARG A 105 6.25 15.96 -0.54
N ASP A 106 7.45 16.07 0.02
CA ASP A 106 8.69 16.00 -0.74
C ASP A 106 8.82 14.68 -1.50
N ARG A 107 8.47 13.56 -0.85
CA ARG A 107 8.49 12.22 -1.47
C ARG A 107 7.43 12.05 -2.57
N ILE A 108 6.25 12.63 -2.38
CA ILE A 108 5.20 12.63 -3.40
C ILE A 108 5.66 13.38 -4.64
N ILE A 109 6.24 14.56 -4.44
CA ILE A 109 6.72 15.44 -5.54
C ILE A 109 7.90 14.78 -6.26
N ASP A 110 8.91 14.35 -5.52
CA ASP A 110 10.12 13.74 -6.09
C ASP A 110 9.79 12.45 -6.87
N ALA A 111 8.95 11.58 -6.30
CA ALA A 111 8.49 10.37 -6.98
C ALA A 111 7.54 10.67 -8.16
N GLY A 112 6.90 11.84 -8.21
CA GLY A 112 5.78 12.11 -9.10
C GLY A 112 4.62 11.13 -8.87
N ALA A 113 4.31 10.85 -7.59
CA ALA A 113 3.33 9.84 -7.22
C ALA A 113 1.91 10.24 -7.66
N VAL A 114 1.12 9.25 -8.11
CA VAL A 114 -0.25 9.47 -8.61
C VAL A 114 -1.30 9.14 -7.55
N MET A 115 -0.93 8.41 -6.51
CA MET A 115 -1.81 7.98 -5.42
C MET A 115 -1.08 8.00 -4.08
N LEU A 116 -1.83 8.35 -3.03
CA LEU A 116 -1.43 8.24 -1.63
C LEU A 116 -2.32 7.22 -0.93
N ILE A 117 -1.70 6.32 -0.16
CA ILE A 117 -2.38 5.40 0.74
C ILE A 117 -2.00 5.80 2.17
N THR A 118 -2.98 6.05 3.01
CA THR A 118 -2.77 6.47 4.41
C THR A 118 -3.82 5.82 5.33
N SER A 119 -3.84 6.19 6.60
CA SER A 119 -4.85 5.78 7.57
C SER A 119 -5.40 6.99 8.35
N ASP A 120 -6.55 6.78 9.01
CA ASP A 120 -7.09 7.78 9.95
C ASP A 120 -6.06 8.14 11.03
N GLY A 121 -5.34 7.13 11.55
CA GLY A 121 -4.33 7.29 12.55
C GLY A 121 -3.48 6.03 12.73
N GLN A 122 -2.61 6.07 13.73
CA GLN A 122 -1.79 4.95 14.18
C GLN A 122 -1.80 4.86 15.70
N CYS A 123 -1.58 3.66 16.22
CA CYS A 123 -1.31 3.47 17.64
C CYS A 123 0.20 3.41 17.87
N ARG A 124 0.70 4.15 18.86
CA ARG A 124 2.11 4.13 19.22
C ARG A 124 2.28 4.49 20.69
N GLY A 125 2.93 3.60 21.45
CA GLY A 125 3.15 3.80 22.88
C GLY A 125 1.84 3.99 23.66
N GLY A 126 0.80 3.24 23.33
CA GLY A 126 -0.52 3.31 23.96
C GLY A 126 -1.36 4.54 23.60
N LYS A 127 -0.94 5.34 22.59
CA LYS A 127 -1.65 6.54 22.15
C LYS A 127 -2.04 6.43 20.68
N ALA A 128 -3.24 6.92 20.36
CA ALA A 128 -3.66 7.14 18.98
C ALA A 128 -3.08 8.46 18.47
N LEU A 129 -2.35 8.41 17.36
CA LEU A 129 -1.76 9.57 16.69
C LEU A 129 -2.43 9.73 15.32
N PRO A 130 -2.88 10.94 14.94
CA PRO A 130 -3.54 11.18 13.66
C PRO A 130 -2.53 11.10 12.51
N LEU A 131 -2.87 10.39 11.43
CA LEU A 131 -2.08 10.36 10.19
C LEU A 131 -2.79 11.10 9.04
N LYS A 132 -4.10 10.95 8.92
CA LYS A 132 -4.86 11.62 7.85
C LYS A 132 -4.70 13.14 7.84
N PRO A 133 -4.75 13.86 8.98
CA PRO A 133 -4.48 15.30 9.01
C PRO A 133 -3.09 15.67 8.49
N ILE A 134 -2.06 14.88 8.79
CA ILE A 134 -0.69 15.08 8.29
C ILE A 134 -0.64 14.85 6.78
N ALA A 135 -1.33 13.82 6.28
CA ALA A 135 -1.45 13.55 4.86
C ALA A 135 -2.18 14.70 4.13
N ASP A 136 -3.24 15.24 4.73
CA ASP A 136 -3.97 16.39 4.16
C ASP A 136 -3.10 17.65 4.11
N GLU A 137 -2.38 17.96 5.18
CA GLU A 137 -1.41 19.06 5.21
C GLU A 137 -0.34 18.91 4.11
N ALA A 138 0.13 17.68 3.85
CA ALA A 138 1.06 17.42 2.76
C ALA A 138 0.47 17.76 1.39
N LEU A 139 -0.83 17.61 1.21
CA LEU A 139 -1.55 17.84 -0.05
C LEU A 139 -2.16 19.25 -0.17
N GLU A 140 -2.04 20.09 0.85
CA GLU A 140 -2.65 21.42 0.88
C GLU A 140 -2.15 22.33 -0.25
N ASN A 141 -3.01 23.29 -0.62
CA ASN A 141 -2.72 24.34 -1.62
C ASN A 141 -2.32 23.80 -2.99
N GLY A 142 -2.72 22.55 -3.33
CA GLY A 142 -2.37 21.94 -4.60
C GLY A 142 -0.88 21.59 -4.74
N ALA A 143 -0.16 21.44 -3.63
CA ALA A 143 1.28 21.16 -3.62
C ALA A 143 1.64 19.86 -4.34
N CYS A 144 0.74 18.88 -4.36
CA CYS A 144 0.93 17.58 -5.00
C CYS A 144 -0.11 17.35 -6.12
N PRO A 145 -0.04 18.04 -7.25
CA PRO A 145 -1.10 18.04 -8.28
C PRO A 145 -1.25 16.69 -8.99
N THR A 146 -0.29 15.80 -8.86
CA THR A 146 -0.32 14.45 -9.43
C THR A 146 -1.21 13.50 -8.63
N ILE A 147 -1.42 13.75 -7.32
CA ILE A 147 -2.30 12.93 -6.48
C ILE A 147 -3.76 13.19 -6.86
N LYS A 148 -4.41 12.19 -7.44
CA LYS A 148 -5.83 12.22 -7.79
C LYS A 148 -6.69 11.44 -6.81
N ASN A 149 -6.13 10.43 -6.15
CA ASN A 149 -6.84 9.57 -5.23
C ASN A 149 -6.03 9.38 -3.95
N VAL A 150 -6.73 9.34 -2.82
CA VAL A 150 -6.20 8.96 -1.51
C VAL A 150 -7.04 7.81 -0.97
N ILE A 151 -6.42 6.69 -0.65
CA ILE A 151 -7.08 5.58 0.04
C ILE A 151 -6.74 5.66 1.52
N VAL A 152 -7.79 5.65 2.37
CA VAL A 152 -7.68 5.84 3.81
C VAL A 152 -8.09 4.57 4.55
N TRP A 153 -7.15 3.95 5.25
CA TRP A 153 -7.45 2.81 6.11
C TRP A 153 -7.95 3.26 7.48
N LYS A 154 -9.08 2.70 7.93
CA LYS A 154 -9.66 2.97 9.25
C LYS A 154 -8.96 2.09 10.29
N ARG A 155 -7.89 2.58 10.89
CA ARG A 155 -7.07 1.87 11.87
C ARG A 155 -7.52 2.14 13.31
N THR A 156 -7.72 3.40 13.65
CA THR A 156 -8.03 3.83 15.03
C THR A 156 -9.52 4.05 15.24
N GLY A 157 -10.26 4.27 14.17
CA GLY A 157 -11.67 4.64 14.23
C GLY A 157 -11.89 6.11 14.63
N ALA A 158 -10.82 6.90 14.69
CA ALA A 158 -10.92 8.34 14.94
C ALA A 158 -11.60 9.05 13.77
N ASP A 159 -12.35 10.08 14.09
CA ASP A 159 -12.94 10.94 13.07
C ASP A 159 -11.83 11.68 12.31
N CYS A 160 -11.92 11.65 11.00
CA CYS A 160 -11.04 12.42 10.14
C CYS A 160 -11.81 12.95 8.92
N ALA A 161 -11.37 14.08 8.40
CA ALA A 161 -11.96 14.68 7.22
C ALA A 161 -11.72 13.80 5.99
N MET A 162 -12.76 13.61 5.18
CA MET A 162 -12.68 12.92 3.89
C MET A 162 -13.05 13.91 2.78
N VAL A 163 -12.11 14.16 1.87
CA VAL A 163 -12.33 15.09 0.76
C VAL A 163 -13.08 14.36 -0.36
N ALA A 164 -14.29 14.82 -0.65
CA ALA A 164 -15.13 14.24 -1.69
C ALA A 164 -14.43 14.26 -3.05
N GLY A 165 -14.55 13.16 -3.80
CA GLY A 165 -13.93 13.01 -5.12
C GLY A 165 -12.43 12.70 -5.11
N ARG A 166 -11.74 12.81 -3.95
CA ARG A 166 -10.33 12.45 -3.78
C ARG A 166 -10.16 11.25 -2.86
N ASP A 167 -10.84 11.25 -1.70
CA ASP A 167 -10.60 10.29 -0.63
C ASP A 167 -11.64 9.15 -0.68
N THR A 168 -11.15 7.93 -0.44
CA THR A 168 -12.00 6.74 -0.35
C THR A 168 -11.52 5.89 0.82
N TRP A 169 -12.45 5.38 1.62
CA TRP A 169 -12.10 4.41 2.64
C TRP A 169 -11.57 3.13 2.02
N TRP A 170 -10.58 2.50 2.67
CA TRP A 170 -10.01 1.24 2.22
C TRP A 170 -11.07 0.15 2.02
N HIS A 171 -11.96 -0.02 2.99
CA HIS A 171 -13.00 -1.04 2.92
C HIS A 171 -13.99 -0.80 1.76
N ASP A 172 -14.31 0.46 1.45
CA ASP A 172 -15.13 0.79 0.28
C ASP A 172 -14.36 0.57 -1.03
N ALA A 173 -13.05 0.84 -1.01
CA ALA A 173 -12.20 0.67 -2.17
C ALA A 173 -12.10 -0.80 -2.61
N VAL A 174 -12.06 -1.74 -1.66
CA VAL A 174 -11.96 -3.19 -1.93
C VAL A 174 -13.33 -3.87 -2.04
N ALA A 175 -14.41 -3.22 -1.64
CA ALA A 175 -15.75 -3.78 -1.69
C ALA A 175 -16.12 -4.17 -3.13
N GLY A 176 -16.55 -5.43 -3.33
CA GLY A 176 -16.93 -5.95 -4.63
C GLY A 176 -15.79 -6.18 -5.61
N GLN A 177 -14.53 -5.98 -5.21
CA GLN A 177 -13.39 -6.31 -6.05
C GLN A 177 -13.19 -7.84 -6.12
N ALA A 178 -12.77 -8.32 -7.29
CA ALA A 178 -12.48 -9.72 -7.50
C ALA A 178 -11.34 -10.20 -6.58
N GLU A 179 -11.46 -11.42 -6.07
CA GLU A 179 -10.46 -12.08 -5.22
C GLU A 179 -9.24 -12.60 -6.01
N THR A 180 -9.26 -12.42 -7.33
CA THR A 180 -8.17 -12.77 -8.23
C THR A 180 -7.72 -11.53 -9.00
N CYS A 181 -6.43 -11.42 -9.25
CA CYS A 181 -5.82 -10.40 -10.08
C CYS A 181 -4.55 -10.98 -10.68
N GLU A 182 -4.50 -11.12 -12.00
CA GLU A 182 -3.31 -11.64 -12.67
C GLU A 182 -2.09 -10.76 -12.39
N PRO A 183 -0.91 -11.34 -12.09
CA PRO A 183 0.30 -10.58 -11.89
C PRO A 183 0.81 -9.99 -13.21
N GLU A 184 1.22 -8.73 -13.19
CA GLU A 184 1.91 -8.10 -14.30
C GLU A 184 3.37 -8.57 -14.34
N TRP A 185 3.72 -9.35 -15.35
CA TRP A 185 5.10 -9.80 -15.56
C TRP A 185 5.96 -8.65 -16.07
N VAL A 186 7.04 -8.38 -15.37
CA VAL A 186 7.93 -7.26 -15.65
C VAL A 186 9.37 -7.73 -15.83
N ASP A 187 10.15 -6.98 -16.59
CA ASP A 187 11.58 -7.26 -16.76
C ASP A 187 12.29 -7.20 -15.41
N ALA A 188 13.37 -7.96 -15.25
CA ALA A 188 14.17 -7.99 -14.04
C ALA A 188 14.76 -6.62 -13.64
N GLU A 189 14.88 -5.69 -14.61
CA GLU A 189 15.34 -4.32 -14.39
C GLU A 189 14.18 -3.34 -14.08
N HIS A 190 12.92 -3.79 -14.05
CA HIS A 190 11.79 -2.95 -13.71
C HIS A 190 11.87 -2.47 -12.27
N PRO A 191 11.75 -1.16 -11.99
CA PRO A 191 11.78 -0.63 -10.63
C PRO A 191 10.68 -1.23 -9.76
N LEU A 192 11.02 -1.73 -8.58
CA LEU A 192 10.06 -2.30 -7.63
C LEU A 192 9.58 -1.26 -6.62
N PHE A 193 10.50 -0.48 -6.07
CA PHE A 193 10.19 0.55 -5.07
C PHE A 193 11.20 1.70 -5.10
N LEU A 194 10.81 2.83 -4.50
CA LEU A 194 11.67 3.95 -4.20
C LEU A 194 11.91 3.99 -2.69
N LEU A 195 13.18 3.96 -2.29
CA LEU A 195 13.58 4.07 -0.91
C LEU A 195 14.43 5.32 -0.71
N TYR A 196 14.02 6.15 0.24
CA TYR A 196 14.76 7.35 0.62
C TYR A 196 15.66 7.02 1.79
N THR A 197 16.93 7.33 1.65
CA THR A 197 17.89 7.30 2.75
C THR A 197 17.90 8.67 3.45
N SER A 198 18.11 8.67 4.77
CA SER A 198 18.26 9.87 5.58
C SER A 198 19.66 10.46 5.43
#